data_e8dabfbc1fd78c5ea9941b68d807205c
#
_entry.id   e8dabfbc1fd78c5ea9941b68d807205c
#
_cell.length_a   1.000
_cell.length_b   1.000
_cell.length_c   1.000
_cell.angle_alpha   90.00
_cell.angle_beta   90.00
_cell.angle_gamma   90.00
#
_symmetry.space_group_name_H-M   'P 1'
#
loop_
_entity.id
_entity.type
_entity.pdbx_description
1 polymer ?
#
loop_
_entity_poly.entity_id
_entity_poly.type
_entity_poly.pdbx_seq_one_letter_code
_entity_poly.pdbx_strand_id
1 'polypeptide(L)' 'MNAGRYRVTVTTDGAPLIQGWWDDEATARRKFASWVGEHGDRPGARVTLVDEQTGVVLTEWPDAR' A
#
# COMPACT_ATOMS: atom_id res chain seq x y z
N MET A 1 19.54 7.88 3.14
CA MET A 1 19.32 6.68 2.33
C MET A 1 17.84 6.45 2.18
N ASN A 2 17.36 6.35 1.00
CA ASN A 2 15.94 6.18 0.86
C ASN A 2 15.55 4.71 0.99
N ALA A 3 14.29 4.50 1.28
CA ALA A 3 13.77 3.19 1.60
C ALA A 3 13.09 2.55 0.41
N GLY A 4 13.23 3.12 -0.76
CA GLY A 4 12.62 2.58 -1.93
C GLY A 4 11.60 3.53 -2.52
N ARG A 5 11.28 3.31 -3.78
CA ARG A 5 10.44 4.21 -4.55
C ARG A 5 8.96 3.97 -4.32
N TYR A 6 8.58 2.73 -4.06
CA TYR A 6 7.17 2.36 -3.99
C TYR A 6 6.79 2.07 -2.55
N ARG A 7 5.77 2.76 -2.07
CA ARG A 7 5.31 2.60 -0.69
C ARG A 7 3.95 1.92 -0.68
N VAL A 8 3.84 0.86 0.12
CA VAL A 8 2.56 0.22 0.38
C VAL A 8 2.17 0.53 1.82
N THR A 9 0.95 1.01 2.01
CA THR A 9 0.47 1.40 3.33
C THR A 9 -0.87 0.72 3.60
N VAL A 10 -1.02 0.19 4.81
CA VAL A 10 -2.30 -0.31 5.29
C VAL A 10 -2.77 0.62 6.38
N THR A 11 -4.00 1.11 6.24
CA THR A 11 -4.63 1.90 7.29
C THR A 11 -5.92 1.23 7.73
N THR A 12 -6.29 1.47 8.98
CA THR A 12 -7.59 1.03 9.50
C THR A 12 -8.24 2.24 10.14
N ASP A 13 -9.44 2.57 9.65
CA ASP A 13 -10.19 3.76 10.12
C ASP A 13 -9.33 5.03 10.04
N GLY A 14 -8.51 5.13 9.00
CA GLY A 14 -7.69 6.31 8.78
C GLY A 14 -6.38 6.33 9.52
N ALA A 15 -6.11 5.37 10.40
CA ALA A 15 -4.86 5.32 11.14
C ALA A 15 -3.89 4.35 10.50
N PRO A 16 -2.62 4.73 10.31
CA PRO A 16 -1.64 3.81 9.71
C PRO A 16 -1.43 2.60 10.60
N LEU A 17 -1.47 1.41 9.96
CA LEU A 17 -1.22 0.17 10.66
C LEU A 17 0.16 -0.37 10.32
N ILE A 18 0.52 -0.35 9.04
CA ILE A 18 1.79 -0.90 8.59
C ILE A 18 2.18 -0.23 7.28
N GLN A 19 3.47 -0.01 7.08
CA GLN A 19 4.00 0.58 5.87
C GLN A 19 5.27 -0.15 5.47
N GLY A 20 5.53 -0.18 4.17
CA GLY A 20 6.78 -0.72 3.65
C GLY A 20 7.14 -0.04 2.34
N TRP A 21 8.43 -0.06 2.01
CA TRP A 21 8.97 0.56 0.80
C TRP A 21 9.76 -0.47 0.02
N TRP A 22 9.67 -0.41 -1.30
CA TRP A 22 10.42 -1.32 -2.19
C TRP A 22 10.88 -0.53 -3.40
N ASP A 23 12.04 -0.92 -3.93
CA ASP A 23 12.58 -0.28 -5.13
C ASP A 23 11.92 -0.80 -6.40
N ASP A 24 11.35 -1.99 -6.35
CA ASP A 24 10.85 -2.69 -7.52
C ASP A 24 9.33 -2.69 -7.50
N GLU A 25 8.73 -2.21 -8.57
CA GLU A 25 7.27 -2.10 -8.63
C GLU A 25 6.60 -3.47 -8.56
N ALA A 26 7.17 -4.48 -9.22
CA ALA A 26 6.56 -5.81 -9.20
C ALA A 26 6.52 -6.37 -7.79
N THR A 27 7.59 -6.17 -7.02
CA THR A 27 7.63 -6.61 -5.64
C THR A 27 6.61 -5.86 -4.80
N ALA A 28 6.52 -4.54 -5.01
CA ALA A 28 5.56 -3.73 -4.26
C ALA A 28 4.13 -4.17 -4.57
N ARG A 29 3.84 -4.50 -5.82
CA ARG A 29 2.51 -4.95 -6.17
C ARG A 29 2.18 -6.31 -5.55
N ARG A 30 3.17 -7.18 -5.44
CA ARG A 30 2.96 -8.45 -4.74
C ARG A 30 2.67 -8.22 -3.26
N LYS A 31 3.39 -7.28 -2.64
CA LYS A 31 3.13 -6.94 -1.24
C LYS A 31 1.77 -6.32 -1.06
N PHE A 32 1.37 -5.46 -2.00
CA PHE A 32 0.04 -4.89 -1.97
C PHE A 32 -1.02 -5.99 -1.95
N ALA A 33 -0.92 -6.95 -2.86
CA ALA A 33 -1.89 -8.03 -2.94
C ALA A 33 -1.88 -8.90 -1.69
N SER A 34 -0.69 -9.17 -1.17
CA SER A 34 -0.53 -9.96 0.04
C SER A 34 -1.20 -9.27 1.23
N TRP A 35 -0.98 -7.97 1.37
CA TRP A 35 -1.53 -7.24 2.51
C TRP A 35 -3.03 -7.04 2.39
N VAL A 36 -3.56 -6.96 1.17
CA VAL A 36 -5.02 -7.00 0.99
C VAL A 36 -5.57 -8.30 1.55
N GLY A 37 -4.92 -9.42 1.26
CA GLY A 37 -5.38 -10.70 1.79
C GLY A 37 -5.24 -10.82 3.29
N GLU A 38 -4.15 -10.27 3.85
CA GLU A 38 -3.88 -10.41 5.28
C GLU A 38 -4.69 -9.46 6.14
N HIS A 39 -4.93 -8.25 5.65
CA HIS A 39 -5.49 -7.19 6.48
C HIS A 39 -6.83 -6.66 5.99
N GLY A 40 -7.26 -7.07 4.80
CA GLY A 40 -8.43 -6.48 4.19
C GLY A 40 -9.74 -6.78 4.89
N ASP A 41 -9.77 -7.79 5.74
CA ASP A 41 -10.99 -8.12 6.46
C ASP A 41 -11.21 -7.28 7.73
N ARG A 42 -10.25 -6.42 8.05
CA ARG A 42 -10.42 -5.53 9.21
C ARG A 42 -11.40 -4.42 8.86
N PRO A 43 -12.24 -4.01 9.83
CA PRO A 43 -13.15 -2.89 9.58
C PRO A 43 -12.38 -1.62 9.21
N GLY A 44 -12.82 -0.94 8.15
CA GLY A 44 -12.20 0.28 7.72
C GLY A 44 -10.82 0.12 7.11
N ALA A 45 -10.44 -1.12 6.73
CA ALA A 45 -9.12 -1.37 6.16
C ALA A 45 -8.99 -0.76 4.77
N ARG A 46 -7.82 -0.19 4.49
CA ARG A 46 -7.48 0.35 3.18
C ARG A 46 -6.00 0.10 2.92
N VAL A 47 -5.69 -0.34 1.71
CA VAL A 47 -4.32 -0.58 1.29
C VAL A 47 -4.05 0.29 0.07
N THR A 48 -2.93 1.00 0.07
CA THR A 48 -2.55 1.87 -1.04
C THR A 48 -1.13 1.58 -1.47
N LEU A 49 -0.88 1.71 -2.77
CA LEU A 49 0.45 1.62 -3.35
C LEU A 49 0.74 2.95 -4.04
N VAL A 50 1.78 3.63 -3.60
CA VAL A 50 2.12 4.96 -4.08
C VAL A 50 3.53 4.95 -4.66
N ASP A 51 3.69 5.63 -5.79
CA ASP A 51 5.00 5.91 -6.36
C ASP A 51 5.50 7.20 -5.70
N GLU A 52 6.45 7.06 -4.79
CA GLU A 52 6.95 8.20 -4.01
C GLU A 52 7.69 9.21 -4.88
N GLN A 53 8.20 8.76 -6.02
CA GLN A 53 8.94 9.65 -6.90
C GLN A 53 8.02 10.65 -7.61
N THR A 54 6.81 10.22 -7.93
CA THR A 54 5.84 11.08 -8.62
C THR A 54 4.70 11.53 -7.73
N GLY A 55 4.49 10.86 -6.60
CA GLY A 55 3.36 11.13 -5.74
C GLY A 55 2.06 10.51 -6.22
N VAL A 56 2.12 9.68 -7.25
CA VAL A 56 0.90 9.10 -7.85
C VAL A 56 0.51 7.83 -7.10
N VAL A 57 -0.78 7.71 -6.78
CA VAL A 57 -1.33 6.47 -6.24
C VAL A 57 -1.52 5.52 -7.41
N LEU A 58 -0.77 4.43 -7.42
CA LEU A 58 -0.81 3.47 -8.52
C LEU A 58 -2.00 2.53 -8.41
N THR A 59 -2.36 2.14 -7.20
CA THR A 59 -3.51 1.30 -6.97
C THR A 59 -3.91 1.39 -5.50
N GLU A 60 -5.17 1.10 -5.22
CA GLU A 60 -5.64 1.09 -3.84
C GLU A 60 -6.78 0.10 -3.69
N TRP A 61 -6.97 -0.37 -2.48
CA TRP A 61 -8.02 -1.32 -2.15
C TRP A 61 -8.68 -0.90 -0.85
N PRO A 62 -9.99 -0.95 -0.73
CA PRO A 62 -10.94 -1.27 -1.81
C PRO A 62 -10.94 -0.16 -2.84
N ASP A 63 -11.40 -0.52 -4.03
CA ASP A 63 -11.46 0.43 -5.13
C ASP A 63 -12.33 1.61 -4.73
N ALA A 64 -11.88 2.81 -5.05
CA ALA A 64 -12.50 4.02 -4.53
C ALA A 64 -13.73 4.46 -5.29
N ARG A 65 -14.36 3.62 -6.05
CA ARG A 65 -15.50 4.02 -6.85
C ARG A 65 -16.84 3.82 -6.26
#